data_cf85a37743537125715f957da02018e8
#
_entry.id   cf85a37743537125715f957da02018e8
#
_cell.length_a   1.000
_cell.length_b   1.000
_cell.length_c   1.000
_cell.angle_alpha   90.00
_cell.angle_beta   90.00
_cell.angle_gamma   90.00
#
_symmetry.space_group_name_H-M   'P 1'
#
loop_
_entity.id
_entity.type
_entity.pdbx_description
1 polymer ?
#
loop_
_entity_poly.entity_id
_entity_poly.type
_entity_poly.pdbx_seq_one_letter_code
_entity_poly.pdbx_strand_id
1 'polypeptide(L)'
;MSATLQLSVTAVEGSADVQRNTSQVLVELHITTNLGTYNQSGDTSGSLTLNGAVIADLTGKAVYLNTTTQLYRGVHTVQHAPDGTLTATVKAAFDVNTAVRWIYAEQAAVLPRIHRPSAITVPPLTLGSEGELTLTRAVESFTHTVTYALGGRRGTVAERTAETVLRWTPPLELAYELPDSAMGEGSMTVTTYTESGETVGEQSYPFTVYVPQTLAPQVSLAVTLENSGAAASWGVAVKGKTRLRFAASVENCYGAAVRECAFTFAGQTVKGAEGVTEVITRAGCFTPHITVTDSRGRTASAQAQAVEVYDYALPAIVSSSAFRCRSDGTGDDMGAFVSVRCQAVCSDIGGRNTLTVRVRSRRADGGWSGYTTLENGAERILSGFAADASYEVELSVVDSLGGDKAVVYDIATERAAFHLGDGGRSGAFGKFAEKDNTLECAWDAQFYGDAAVGGTLSVSGALQVEGTLTVGGKALLDMVYPVGSIYLAYNHTSPATLFGGSWERLAGHFLLAAEAGESIGETGGEREHTLTLNEIPNHDHTYGAAAWAVKSFTSRWGGSDGSTGAFVNEAQQLYARGGGAAHNNMPPYVKVSMWRRTA
;
A
#
# COMPACT_ATOMS: atom_id res chain seq x y z
N MET A 1 1.50 -5.92 94.07
CA MET A 1 0.81 -6.24 92.81
C MET A 1 1.45 -5.37 91.74
N SER A 2 1.87 -5.97 90.69
CA SER A 2 2.40 -5.26 89.49
C SER A 2 1.88 -5.90 88.20
N ALA A 3 1.66 -5.10 87.25
CA ALA A 3 1.36 -5.53 85.87
C ALA A 3 2.21 -4.68 84.89
N THR A 4 2.79 -5.33 83.97
CA THR A 4 3.67 -4.65 82.96
C THR A 4 3.24 -5.11 81.59
N LEU A 5 3.05 -4.14 80.68
CA LEU A 5 2.84 -4.41 79.29
C LEU A 5 4.22 -4.52 78.60
N GLN A 6 4.34 -5.53 77.78
CA GLN A 6 5.45 -5.75 76.85
C GLN A 6 4.91 -5.62 75.43
N LEU A 7 5.30 -4.56 74.77
CA LEU A 7 4.86 -4.22 73.41
C LEU A 7 6.02 -4.39 72.50
N SER A 8 5.81 -5.09 71.38
CA SER A 8 6.77 -5.17 70.27
C SER A 8 6.11 -4.77 68.98
N VAL A 9 6.87 -4.07 68.18
CA VAL A 9 6.53 -3.74 66.79
C VAL A 9 7.74 -4.04 65.92
N THR A 10 7.56 -4.91 64.97
CA THR A 10 8.63 -5.35 64.09
C THR A 10 8.20 -5.28 62.64
N ALA A 11 9.11 -4.87 61.77
CA ALA A 11 8.87 -4.92 60.34
C ALA A 11 8.72 -6.37 59.88
N VAL A 12 7.74 -6.66 59.05
CA VAL A 12 7.65 -7.96 58.36
C VAL A 12 8.57 -7.92 57.17
N GLU A 13 9.58 -8.80 57.19
CA GLU A 13 10.59 -8.88 56.13
C GLU A 13 9.94 -9.19 54.76
N GLY A 14 10.39 -8.51 53.70
CA GLY A 14 9.86 -8.69 52.35
C GLY A 14 8.45 -8.13 52.09
N SER A 15 7.84 -7.44 53.08
CA SER A 15 6.47 -6.92 52.97
C SER A 15 6.36 -5.56 52.27
N ALA A 16 7.46 -4.97 51.84
CA ALA A 16 7.47 -3.67 51.18
C ALA A 16 6.80 -3.72 49.79
N ASP A 17 5.71 -2.98 49.61
CA ASP A 17 5.02 -2.75 48.36
C ASP A 17 5.45 -1.37 47.80
N VAL A 18 6.36 -1.36 46.85
CA VAL A 18 6.90 -0.13 46.26
C VAL A 18 5.83 0.67 45.52
N GLN A 19 4.87 -0.01 44.87
CA GLN A 19 3.81 0.65 44.12
C GLN A 19 2.83 1.38 45.03
N ARG A 20 2.42 0.72 46.12
CA ARG A 20 1.50 1.29 47.09
C ARG A 20 2.20 2.14 48.15
N ASN A 21 3.52 2.09 48.23
CA ASN A 21 4.33 2.72 49.27
C ASN A 21 3.91 2.26 50.68
N THR A 22 3.68 0.97 50.83
CA THR A 22 3.26 0.37 52.08
C THR A 22 4.19 -0.76 52.49
N SER A 23 4.24 -1.05 53.76
CA SER A 23 4.84 -2.26 54.30
C SER A 23 3.98 -2.85 55.40
N GLN A 24 4.36 -3.99 55.93
CA GLN A 24 3.63 -4.61 57.02
C GLN A 24 4.46 -4.60 58.30
N VAL A 25 3.77 -4.44 59.40
CA VAL A 25 4.36 -4.56 60.76
C VAL A 25 3.63 -5.64 61.54
N LEU A 26 4.39 -6.46 62.21
CA LEU A 26 3.87 -7.36 63.21
C LEU A 26 3.82 -6.63 64.57
N VAL A 27 2.66 -6.56 65.17
CA VAL A 27 2.44 -5.98 66.50
C VAL A 27 2.10 -7.11 67.44
N GLU A 28 2.82 -7.20 68.53
CA GLU A 28 2.56 -8.16 69.60
C GLU A 28 2.49 -7.42 70.95
N LEU A 29 1.47 -7.72 71.72
CA LEU A 29 1.27 -7.17 73.06
C LEU A 29 1.09 -8.31 74.08
N HIS A 30 1.94 -8.32 75.02
CA HIS A 30 1.86 -9.24 76.17
C HIS A 30 1.70 -8.46 77.47
N ILE A 31 1.05 -9.06 78.37
CA ILE A 31 0.98 -8.58 79.75
C ILE A 31 1.63 -9.60 80.70
N THR A 32 2.55 -9.13 81.52
CA THR A 32 3.12 -9.93 82.60
C THR A 32 2.56 -9.41 83.94
N THR A 33 1.97 -10.28 84.68
CA THR A 33 1.30 -9.92 85.94
C THR A 33 1.91 -10.62 87.12
N ASN A 34 1.99 -9.88 88.18
CA ASN A 34 2.27 -10.39 89.51
C ASN A 34 1.16 -9.87 90.42
N LEU A 35 -0.06 -10.46 90.27
CA LEU A 35 -1.32 -10.03 90.91
C LEU A 35 -1.77 -11.06 91.96
N GLY A 36 -1.50 -10.94 93.16
CA GLY A 36 -2.01 -11.64 94.31
C GLY A 36 -2.75 -12.97 94.05
N THR A 37 -4.07 -13.01 94.27
CA THR A 37 -4.84 -14.28 94.36
C THR A 37 -5.96 -14.49 93.34
N TYR A 38 -6.12 -13.68 92.29
CA TYR A 38 -7.23 -13.85 91.36
C TYR A 38 -6.81 -13.79 89.91
N ASN A 39 -7.31 -14.73 89.13
CA ASN A 39 -7.36 -14.59 87.70
C ASN A 39 -8.47 -13.61 87.31
N GLN A 40 -8.17 -12.62 86.53
CA GLN A 40 -9.13 -11.64 86.00
C GLN A 40 -9.58 -12.05 84.62
N SER A 41 -10.86 -12.33 84.48
CA SER A 41 -11.43 -12.56 83.15
C SER A 41 -12.68 -11.70 82.96
N GLY A 42 -12.75 -10.96 81.87
CA GLY A 42 -13.98 -10.33 81.39
C GLY A 42 -14.23 -8.86 81.74
N ASP A 43 -13.61 -8.31 82.79
CA ASP A 43 -13.83 -6.91 83.21
C ASP A 43 -12.64 -5.97 82.84
N THR A 44 -11.81 -6.40 81.97
CA THR A 44 -10.70 -5.60 81.48
C THR A 44 -11.16 -4.67 80.33
N SER A 45 -10.50 -3.54 80.19
CA SER A 45 -10.72 -2.65 79.05
C SER A 45 -9.40 -2.09 78.56
N GLY A 46 -9.38 -1.76 77.32
CA GLY A 46 -8.16 -1.18 76.72
C GLY A 46 -8.20 -1.08 75.24
N SER A 47 -7.20 -0.43 74.70
CA SER A 47 -7.05 -0.28 73.28
C SER A 47 -5.57 -0.34 72.84
N LEU A 48 -5.38 -0.79 71.65
CA LEU A 48 -4.10 -0.80 71.01
C LEU A 48 -4.20 0.08 69.72
N THR A 49 -3.32 1.03 69.64
CA THR A 49 -3.30 1.92 68.46
C THR A 49 -1.98 1.80 67.69
N LEU A 50 -2.04 1.93 66.36
CA LEU A 50 -0.90 2.02 65.47
C LEU A 50 -0.98 3.33 64.68
N ASN A 51 0.01 4.17 64.81
CA ASN A 51 0.05 5.52 64.23
C ASN A 51 -1.22 6.34 64.50
N GLY A 52 -1.79 6.20 65.72
CA GLY A 52 -3.00 6.88 66.16
C GLY A 52 -4.32 6.20 65.79
N ALA A 53 -4.33 5.22 64.93
CA ALA A 53 -5.53 4.44 64.60
C ALA A 53 -5.67 3.22 65.51
N VAL A 54 -6.89 2.95 66.02
CA VAL A 54 -7.18 1.76 66.85
C VAL A 54 -7.09 0.52 65.99
N ILE A 55 -6.20 -0.41 66.37
CA ILE A 55 -5.98 -1.70 65.66
C ILE A 55 -6.59 -2.88 66.47
N ALA A 56 -6.85 -2.71 67.73
CA ALA A 56 -7.53 -3.70 68.50
C ALA A 56 -8.23 -3.06 69.71
N ASP A 57 -9.42 -3.56 69.99
CA ASP A 57 -10.12 -3.40 71.29
C ASP A 57 -9.67 -4.55 72.21
N LEU A 58 -9.19 -4.21 73.39
CA LEU A 58 -8.68 -5.15 74.36
C LEU A 58 -9.68 -5.41 75.48
N THR A 59 -10.92 -4.91 75.33
CA THR A 59 -11.99 -5.10 76.31
C THR A 59 -12.33 -6.59 76.46
N GLY A 60 -12.49 -7.04 77.71
CA GLY A 60 -12.82 -8.44 78.02
C GLY A 60 -11.67 -9.45 77.81
N LYS A 61 -10.43 -9.00 77.61
CA LYS A 61 -9.28 -9.92 77.48
C LYS A 61 -8.93 -10.55 78.83
N ALA A 62 -8.81 -11.86 78.86
CA ALA A 62 -8.43 -12.59 80.08
C ALA A 62 -6.98 -12.34 80.48
N VAL A 63 -6.68 -12.12 81.70
CA VAL A 63 -5.35 -11.97 82.32
C VAL A 63 -5.16 -12.97 83.42
N TYR A 64 -4.08 -13.74 83.36
CA TYR A 64 -3.80 -14.82 84.28
C TYR A 64 -2.71 -14.45 85.30
N LEU A 65 -2.79 -14.99 86.49
CA LEU A 65 -1.89 -14.69 87.63
C LEU A 65 -0.46 -15.21 87.32
N ASN A 66 0.53 -14.39 87.67
CA ASN A 66 1.95 -14.75 87.65
C ASN A 66 2.43 -15.40 86.35
N THR A 67 1.85 -14.90 85.24
CA THR A 67 2.15 -15.42 83.94
C THR A 67 2.28 -14.26 82.91
N THR A 68 2.81 -14.56 81.81
CA THR A 68 2.78 -13.67 80.61
C THR A 68 1.65 -14.14 79.70
N THR A 69 0.66 -13.27 79.48
CA THR A 69 -0.47 -13.53 78.59
C THR A 69 -0.33 -12.70 77.33
N GLN A 70 -0.52 -13.31 76.16
CA GLN A 70 -0.61 -12.60 74.92
C GLN A 70 -1.99 -11.96 74.80
N LEU A 71 -2.04 -10.62 74.79
CA LEU A 71 -3.27 -9.84 74.60
C LEU A 71 -3.61 -9.63 73.14
N TYR A 72 -2.54 -9.45 72.30
CA TYR A 72 -2.71 -9.20 70.91
C TYR A 72 -1.52 -9.70 70.10
N ARG A 73 -1.80 -10.18 68.92
CA ARG A 73 -0.85 -10.42 67.86
C ARG A 73 -1.51 -10.23 66.49
N GLY A 74 -1.00 -9.33 65.65
CA GLY A 74 -1.57 -9.06 64.34
C GLY A 74 -0.57 -8.40 63.40
N VAL A 75 -0.78 -8.62 62.10
CA VAL A 75 -0.01 -7.98 61.06
C VAL A 75 -0.86 -6.87 60.46
N HIS A 76 -0.28 -5.67 60.35
CA HIS A 76 -0.95 -4.49 59.86
C HIS A 76 -0.17 -3.86 58.68
N THR A 77 -0.89 -3.44 57.67
CA THR A 77 -0.30 -2.65 56.58
C THR A 77 -0.23 -1.19 57.00
N VAL A 78 0.93 -0.58 56.83
CA VAL A 78 1.22 0.81 57.17
C VAL A 78 1.68 1.58 55.96
N GLN A 79 1.21 2.82 55.82
CA GLN A 79 1.56 3.72 54.74
C GLN A 79 2.82 4.49 55.09
N HIS A 80 3.84 4.46 54.18
CA HIS A 80 5.03 5.28 54.31
C HIS A 80 4.79 6.72 53.87
N ALA A 81 5.61 7.65 54.34
CA ALA A 81 5.70 9.00 53.83
C ALA A 81 6.07 9.02 52.33
N PRO A 82 5.81 10.11 51.60
CA PRO A 82 6.14 10.20 50.19
C PRO A 82 7.59 9.87 49.85
N ASP A 83 8.52 10.15 50.76
CA ASP A 83 9.94 9.84 50.60
C ASP A 83 10.30 8.38 50.94
N GLY A 84 9.30 7.56 51.27
CA GLY A 84 9.47 6.14 51.60
C GLY A 84 9.88 5.87 53.02
N THR A 85 10.01 6.87 53.90
CA THR A 85 10.32 6.69 55.32
C THR A 85 9.07 6.44 56.14
N LEU A 86 9.19 5.69 57.22
CA LEU A 86 8.14 5.52 58.21
C LEU A 86 8.70 5.08 59.56
N THR A 87 8.21 5.70 60.59
CA THR A 87 8.33 5.20 61.97
C THR A 87 6.95 4.75 62.41
N ALA A 88 6.77 3.45 62.60
CA ALA A 88 5.53 2.89 63.09
C ALA A 88 5.52 3.01 64.61
N THR A 89 4.55 3.75 65.17
CA THR A 89 4.39 3.94 66.61
C THR A 89 3.15 3.21 67.08
N VAL A 90 3.35 2.32 68.00
CA VAL A 90 2.26 1.55 68.63
C VAL A 90 2.14 1.98 70.09
N LYS A 91 0.90 2.25 70.51
CA LYS A 91 0.59 2.59 71.91
C LYS A 91 -0.51 1.63 72.45
N ALA A 92 -0.26 1.10 73.57
CA ALA A 92 -1.20 0.26 74.31
C ALA A 92 -1.63 0.97 75.57
N ALA A 93 -2.92 0.97 75.81
CA ALA A 93 -3.53 1.36 77.10
C ALA A 93 -4.44 0.22 77.55
N PHE A 94 -4.21 -0.29 78.73
CA PHE A 94 -4.97 -1.46 79.25
C PHE A 94 -5.26 -1.29 80.71
N ASP A 95 -6.55 -1.42 81.06
CA ASP A 95 -7.03 -1.43 82.42
C ASP A 95 -7.26 -2.89 82.90
N VAL A 96 -6.45 -3.35 83.78
CA VAL A 96 -6.57 -4.70 84.38
C VAL A 96 -7.67 -4.80 85.42
N ASN A 97 -8.40 -3.72 85.67
CA ASN A 97 -9.50 -3.61 86.66
C ASN A 97 -9.16 -4.17 88.09
N THR A 98 -7.96 -3.89 88.53
CA THR A 98 -7.42 -4.25 89.85
C THR A 98 -6.89 -3.00 90.54
N ALA A 99 -6.18 -3.18 91.68
CA ALA A 99 -5.50 -2.07 92.35
C ALA A 99 -4.45 -1.33 91.43
N VAL A 100 -3.95 -2.00 90.41
CA VAL A 100 -3.18 -1.42 89.35
C VAL A 100 -4.16 -1.14 88.20
N ARG A 101 -4.65 0.07 88.07
CA ARG A 101 -5.66 0.43 87.04
C ARG A 101 -5.08 0.44 85.65
N TRP A 102 -4.89 1.58 85.04
CA TRP A 102 -4.41 1.73 83.70
C TRP A 102 -2.88 1.60 83.62
N ILE A 103 -2.43 0.77 82.74
CA ILE A 103 -1.01 0.60 82.33
C ILE A 103 -0.85 0.96 80.89
N TYR A 104 0.25 1.50 80.58
CA TYR A 104 0.56 2.01 79.21
C TYR A 104 1.88 1.43 78.71
N ALA A 105 1.96 1.22 77.44
CA ALA A 105 3.19 0.92 76.74
C ALA A 105 3.21 1.66 75.41
N GLU A 106 4.37 2.12 75.05
CA GLU A 106 4.59 2.72 73.72
C GLU A 106 5.89 2.16 73.15
N GLN A 107 5.84 1.78 71.87
CA GLN A 107 6.98 1.28 71.15
C GLN A 107 6.95 1.85 69.75
N ALA A 108 8.11 2.31 69.28
CA ALA A 108 8.28 2.77 67.92
C ALA A 108 9.33 1.90 67.21
N ALA A 109 9.08 1.62 65.97
CA ALA A 109 10.04 0.97 65.08
C ALA A 109 10.23 1.80 63.81
N VAL A 110 11.48 2.07 63.49
CA VAL A 110 11.83 2.66 62.17
C VAL A 110 11.84 1.54 61.16
N LEU A 111 10.97 1.64 60.15
CA LEU A 111 10.88 0.64 59.09
C LEU A 111 11.92 0.90 58.02
N PRO A 112 12.34 -0.15 57.32
CA PRO A 112 13.19 0.03 56.15
C PRO A 112 12.57 0.99 55.13
N ARG A 113 13.36 1.89 54.60
CA ARG A 113 12.90 2.86 53.63
C ARG A 113 12.47 2.18 52.33
N ILE A 114 11.30 2.52 51.84
CA ILE A 114 10.84 2.09 50.52
C ILE A 114 11.41 3.06 49.48
N HIS A 115 12.30 2.56 48.66
CA HIS A 115 12.89 3.36 47.56
C HIS A 115 11.89 3.50 46.44
N ARG A 116 11.45 4.72 46.17
CA ARG A 116 10.48 5.06 45.11
C ARG A 116 11.16 5.92 44.06
N PRO A 117 11.68 5.32 42.98
CA PRO A 117 12.25 6.10 41.88
C PRO A 117 11.19 6.97 41.23
N SER A 118 11.62 8.10 40.72
CA SER A 118 10.74 9.03 40.00
C SER A 118 10.28 8.46 38.67
N ALA A 119 9.10 8.86 38.24
CA ALA A 119 8.53 8.49 36.95
C ALA A 119 8.79 9.55 35.89
N ILE A 120 8.86 9.15 34.64
CA ILE A 120 8.89 10.06 33.49
C ILE A 120 7.72 9.77 32.55
N THR A 121 7.11 10.85 32.08
CA THR A 121 6.14 10.81 31.00
C THR A 121 6.80 11.34 29.73
N VAL A 122 6.83 10.53 28.72
CA VAL A 122 7.44 10.84 27.45
C VAL A 122 6.34 10.84 26.38
N PRO A 123 6.01 12.01 25.80
CA PRO A 123 5.11 12.03 24.66
C PRO A 123 5.77 11.37 23.43
N PRO A 124 5.01 11.04 22.40
CA PRO A 124 5.61 10.64 21.13
C PRO A 124 6.52 11.75 20.59
N LEU A 125 7.75 11.39 20.24
CA LEU A 125 8.80 12.34 19.82
C LEU A 125 9.05 12.22 18.33
N THR A 126 9.58 13.29 17.74
CA THR A 126 10.08 13.27 16.36
C THR A 126 11.57 13.56 16.34
N LEU A 127 12.35 12.75 15.66
CA LEU A 127 13.81 12.95 15.52
C LEU A 127 14.11 14.35 14.96
N GLY A 128 15.07 15.03 15.57
CA GLY A 128 15.46 16.38 15.19
C GLY A 128 14.50 17.49 15.62
N SER A 129 13.40 17.15 16.30
CA SER A 129 12.46 18.14 16.85
C SER A 129 12.49 18.12 18.37
N GLU A 130 12.41 19.28 19.00
CA GLU A 130 12.37 19.38 20.45
C GLU A 130 11.05 18.81 20.99
N GLY A 131 11.14 17.93 21.99
CA GLY A 131 10.04 17.41 22.76
C GLY A 131 10.18 17.74 24.24
N GLU A 132 9.05 17.81 24.93
CA GLU A 132 8.99 18.09 26.36
C GLU A 132 8.68 16.81 27.14
N LEU A 133 9.54 16.47 28.10
CA LEU A 133 9.45 15.30 28.95
C LEU A 133 9.11 15.75 30.36
N THR A 134 8.17 15.08 31.03
CA THR A 134 7.76 15.46 32.37
C THR A 134 8.17 14.40 33.38
N LEU A 135 8.93 14.80 34.40
CA LEU A 135 9.32 13.97 35.54
C LEU A 135 8.35 14.17 36.70
N THR A 136 7.84 13.08 37.25
CA THR A 136 7.06 13.07 38.48
C THR A 136 7.90 12.46 39.58
N ARG A 137 8.26 13.27 40.57
CA ARG A 137 9.11 12.89 41.70
C ARG A 137 8.32 12.74 43.00
N ALA A 138 8.73 11.81 43.83
CA ALA A 138 8.11 11.57 45.11
C ALA A 138 8.55 12.60 46.19
N VAL A 139 9.74 13.19 46.01
CA VAL A 139 10.32 14.18 46.93
C VAL A 139 10.91 15.31 46.12
N GLU A 140 10.72 16.54 46.56
CA GLU A 140 11.14 17.76 45.82
C GLU A 140 12.65 17.86 45.65
N SER A 141 13.44 17.41 46.62
CA SER A 141 14.90 17.45 46.57
C SER A 141 15.56 16.38 45.72
N PHE A 142 14.78 15.47 45.13
CA PHE A 142 15.34 14.43 44.26
C PHE A 142 15.91 15.01 42.96
N THR A 143 17.08 14.49 42.58
CA THR A 143 17.69 14.76 41.29
C THR A 143 17.68 13.51 40.40
N HIS A 144 17.80 13.71 39.09
CA HIS A 144 17.58 12.65 38.12
C HIS A 144 18.65 12.64 37.06
N THR A 145 19.11 11.47 36.69
CA THR A 145 19.80 11.23 35.43
C THR A 145 18.83 10.50 34.52
N VAL A 146 18.60 11.05 33.35
CA VAL A 146 17.71 10.49 32.33
C VAL A 146 18.54 10.05 31.16
N THR A 147 18.49 8.76 30.83
CA THR A 147 19.16 8.18 29.68
C THR A 147 18.16 7.54 28.73
N TYR A 148 18.51 7.46 27.48
CA TYR A 148 17.69 6.78 26.48
C TYR A 148 18.42 5.62 25.84
N ALA A 149 17.66 4.64 25.34
CA ALA A 149 18.12 3.58 24.48
C ALA A 149 17.12 3.34 23.36
N LEU A 150 17.60 3.30 22.11
CA LEU A 150 16.84 2.93 20.94
C LEU A 150 17.72 2.03 20.09
N GLY A 151 17.29 0.77 19.90
CA GLY A 151 18.14 -0.23 19.26
C GLY A 151 19.49 -0.38 19.93
N GLY A 152 20.56 -0.25 19.17
CA GLY A 152 21.95 -0.27 19.65
C GLY A 152 22.44 1.07 20.21
N ARG A 153 21.72 2.16 20.01
CA ARG A 153 22.17 3.51 20.41
C ARG A 153 21.64 3.89 21.78
N ARG A 154 22.51 4.53 22.55
CA ARG A 154 22.23 5.00 23.90
C ARG A 154 22.82 6.41 24.09
N GLY A 155 22.23 7.17 25.01
CA GLY A 155 22.74 8.48 25.37
C GLY A 155 22.07 9.04 26.61
N THR A 156 22.54 10.19 27.03
CA THR A 156 22.02 10.91 28.19
C THR A 156 21.18 12.11 27.72
N VAL A 157 19.98 12.22 28.26
CA VAL A 157 19.09 13.37 28.05
C VAL A 157 19.41 14.48 29.05
N ALA A 158 19.54 14.11 30.31
CA ALA A 158 19.91 15.02 31.39
C ALA A 158 20.71 14.28 32.45
N GLU A 159 21.67 14.96 33.06
CA GLU A 159 22.52 14.41 34.11
C GLU A 159 22.30 15.18 35.40
N ARG A 160 21.96 14.46 36.49
CA ARG A 160 21.79 15.03 37.84
C ARG A 160 20.89 16.27 37.90
N THR A 161 19.87 16.32 37.08
CA THR A 161 18.96 17.47 37.00
C THR A 161 17.91 17.46 38.12
N ALA A 162 17.58 18.64 38.62
CA ALA A 162 16.45 18.88 39.51
C ALA A 162 15.20 19.33 38.72
N GLU A 163 15.34 19.57 37.42
CA GLU A 163 14.23 19.99 36.57
C GLU A 163 13.18 18.87 36.47
N THR A 164 11.91 19.26 36.53
CA THR A 164 10.77 18.34 36.33
C THR A 164 10.23 18.36 34.91
N VAL A 165 10.65 19.34 34.13
CA VAL A 165 10.34 19.45 32.70
C VAL A 165 11.65 19.51 31.94
N LEU A 166 11.90 18.51 31.11
CA LEU A 166 13.11 18.42 30.32
C LEU A 166 12.76 18.65 28.85
N ARG A 167 13.54 19.47 28.18
CA ARG A 167 13.47 19.66 26.73
C ARG A 167 14.57 18.85 26.09
N TRP A 168 14.17 17.98 25.19
CA TRP A 168 15.10 17.10 24.50
C TRP A 168 14.80 17.02 23.01
N THR A 169 15.85 17.18 22.22
CA THR A 169 15.80 16.97 20.78
C THR A 169 16.47 15.64 20.47
N PRO A 170 15.69 14.57 20.18
CA PRO A 170 16.27 13.29 19.81
C PRO A 170 17.15 13.44 18.56
N PRO A 171 18.41 12.97 18.59
CA PRO A 171 19.32 13.11 17.46
C PRO A 171 18.78 12.41 16.19
N LEU A 172 19.01 13.01 15.02
CA LEU A 172 18.62 12.42 13.72
C LEU A 172 19.32 11.08 13.45
N GLU A 173 20.52 10.90 14.02
CA GLU A 173 21.31 9.67 13.91
C GLU A 173 20.62 8.44 14.50
N LEU A 174 19.62 8.63 15.35
CA LEU A 174 18.78 7.52 15.84
C LEU A 174 17.98 6.88 14.72
N ALA A 175 17.78 7.56 13.59
CA ALA A 175 17.15 6.98 12.42
C ALA A 175 17.93 5.79 11.83
N TYR A 176 19.24 5.65 12.10
CA TYR A 176 19.99 4.46 11.71
C TYR A 176 19.49 3.16 12.37
N GLU A 177 18.87 3.28 13.53
CA GLU A 177 18.27 2.13 14.22
C GLU A 177 16.89 1.75 13.64
N LEU A 178 16.36 2.56 12.73
CA LEU A 178 15.05 2.41 12.12
C LEU A 178 15.16 2.42 10.58
N PRO A 179 15.96 1.53 9.97
CA PRO A 179 16.18 1.58 8.53
C PRO A 179 14.91 1.29 7.72
N ASP A 180 14.02 0.47 8.25
CA ASP A 180 12.82 -0.04 7.57
C ASP A 180 11.51 0.45 8.19
N SER A 181 11.57 1.39 9.12
CA SER A 181 10.38 1.89 9.81
C SER A 181 10.40 3.41 9.96
N ALA A 182 9.24 4.01 9.79
CA ALA A 182 9.03 5.43 10.04
C ALA A 182 8.82 5.76 11.53
N MET A 183 8.69 4.75 12.38
CA MET A 183 8.60 4.89 13.83
C MET A 183 9.31 3.74 14.53
N GLY A 184 9.70 3.97 15.77
CA GLY A 184 10.31 2.96 16.62
C GLY A 184 9.99 3.18 18.09
N GLU A 185 10.22 2.15 18.87
CA GLU A 185 10.08 2.17 20.31
C GLU A 185 11.44 2.05 20.98
N GLY A 186 11.68 2.90 21.94
CA GLY A 186 12.86 2.91 22.78
C GLY A 186 12.51 2.83 24.25
N SER A 187 13.52 2.81 25.09
CA SER A 187 13.37 2.91 26.53
C SER A 187 14.10 4.16 27.06
N MET A 188 13.43 4.84 27.96
CA MET A 188 14.00 5.95 28.70
C MET A 188 14.13 5.55 30.17
N THR A 189 15.34 5.60 30.69
CA THR A 189 15.64 5.14 32.04
C THR A 189 15.90 6.37 32.90
N VAL A 190 15.17 6.42 34.02
CA VAL A 190 15.32 7.45 35.04
C VAL A 190 16.02 6.85 36.24
N THR A 191 17.22 7.30 36.54
CA THR A 191 17.93 7.02 37.80
C THR A 191 17.70 8.18 38.74
N THR A 192 17.10 7.92 39.87
CA THR A 192 16.74 8.91 40.89
C THR A 192 17.75 8.91 42.02
N TYR A 193 18.12 10.09 42.48
CA TYR A 193 19.08 10.29 43.57
C TYR A 193 18.50 11.18 44.65
N THR A 194 18.94 10.95 45.88
CA THR A 194 18.68 11.82 47.03
C THR A 194 19.48 13.12 46.89
N GLU A 195 19.21 14.10 47.74
CA GLU A 195 19.98 15.33 47.89
C GLU A 195 21.48 15.05 48.24
N SER A 196 21.75 13.98 49.01
CA SER A 196 23.10 13.52 49.33
C SER A 196 23.79 12.78 48.15
N GLY A 197 23.10 12.54 47.05
CA GLY A 197 23.62 11.87 45.85
C GLY A 197 23.53 10.34 45.88
N GLU A 198 22.91 9.75 46.87
CA GLU A 198 22.67 8.32 46.95
C GLU A 198 21.57 7.90 45.96
N THR A 199 21.73 6.73 45.34
CA THR A 199 20.75 6.19 44.38
C THR A 199 19.51 5.71 45.12
N VAL A 200 18.36 6.30 44.80
CA VAL A 200 17.04 5.87 45.28
C VAL A 200 16.58 4.64 44.51
N GLY A 201 16.82 4.63 43.21
CA GLY A 201 16.44 3.54 42.33
C GLY A 201 16.43 3.98 40.89
N GLU A 202 16.15 3.02 40.02
CA GLU A 202 16.13 3.18 38.57
C GLU A 202 14.85 2.57 38.01
N GLN A 203 14.25 3.23 37.03
CA GLN A 203 13.07 2.72 36.33
C GLN A 203 13.09 3.12 34.86
N SER A 204 12.70 2.18 34.02
CA SER A 204 12.62 2.38 32.56
C SER A 204 11.19 2.51 32.10
N TYR A 205 10.99 3.41 31.14
CA TYR A 205 9.70 3.73 30.53
C TYR A 205 9.84 3.63 29.00
N PRO A 206 8.87 3.06 28.31
CA PRO A 206 8.87 3.05 26.86
C PRO A 206 8.62 4.46 26.32
N PHE A 207 9.21 4.76 25.16
CA PHE A 207 8.86 5.93 24.39
C PHE A 207 8.82 5.60 22.90
N THR A 208 7.96 6.31 22.20
CA THR A 208 7.82 6.20 20.74
C THR A 208 8.52 7.37 20.06
N VAL A 209 9.25 7.08 19.00
CA VAL A 209 9.91 8.10 18.18
C VAL A 209 9.54 7.94 16.73
N TYR A 210 9.31 9.06 16.05
CA TYR A 210 9.01 9.13 14.62
C TYR A 210 10.20 9.68 13.84
N VAL A 211 10.49 9.05 12.72
CA VAL A 211 11.42 9.60 11.74
C VAL A 211 10.70 10.71 10.98
N PRO A 212 11.26 11.94 10.90
CA PRO A 212 10.59 13.05 10.22
C PRO A 212 10.41 12.79 8.73
N GLN A 213 9.37 13.38 8.14
CA GLN A 213 9.08 13.27 6.72
C GLN A 213 10.18 13.88 5.83
N THR A 214 10.95 14.82 6.38
CA THR A 214 12.05 15.45 5.68
C THR A 214 13.24 14.54 5.41
N LEU A 215 13.34 13.41 6.12
CA LEU A 215 14.34 12.38 5.84
C LEU A 215 13.88 11.47 4.70
N ALA A 216 13.69 12.06 3.53
CA ALA A 216 13.39 11.36 2.29
C ALA A 216 14.68 11.15 1.48
N PRO A 217 14.75 10.16 0.60
CA PRO A 217 15.89 9.97 -0.29
C PRO A 217 16.08 11.19 -1.19
N GLN A 218 17.31 11.49 -1.57
CA GLN A 218 17.60 12.45 -2.64
C GLN A 218 17.76 11.67 -3.95
N VAL A 219 17.14 12.15 -5.01
CA VAL A 219 17.15 11.48 -6.30
C VAL A 219 17.50 12.46 -7.42
N SER A 220 18.34 12.01 -8.33
CA SER A 220 18.61 12.68 -9.60
C SER A 220 18.37 11.71 -10.74
N LEU A 221 17.99 12.23 -11.91
CA LEU A 221 17.62 11.44 -13.09
C LEU A 221 18.39 11.89 -14.31
N ALA A 222 19.10 10.96 -14.94
CA ALA A 222 19.71 11.14 -16.25
C ALA A 222 18.96 10.30 -17.28
N VAL A 223 18.77 10.86 -18.48
CA VAL A 223 18.11 10.15 -19.59
C VAL A 223 18.91 10.33 -20.87
N THR A 224 18.89 9.30 -21.72
CA THR A 224 19.50 9.31 -23.04
C THR A 224 18.59 8.62 -24.06
N LEU A 225 18.63 9.10 -25.31
CA LEU A 225 17.86 8.50 -26.39
C LEU A 225 18.59 7.27 -26.92
N GLU A 226 17.88 6.16 -27.03
CA GLU A 226 18.32 4.97 -27.77
C GLU A 226 17.53 4.90 -29.07
N ASN A 227 18.13 5.40 -30.10
CA ASN A 227 17.57 5.46 -31.43
C ASN A 227 18.11 4.32 -32.33
N SER A 228 17.32 3.94 -33.33
CA SER A 228 17.72 3.01 -34.36
C SER A 228 17.75 3.68 -35.76
N GLY A 229 18.59 3.17 -36.63
CA GLY A 229 18.69 3.67 -38.03
C GLY A 229 19.06 5.15 -38.11
N ALA A 230 18.47 5.88 -39.04
CA ALA A 230 18.75 7.30 -39.27
C ALA A 230 18.39 8.18 -38.05
N ALA A 231 17.40 7.79 -37.28
CA ALA A 231 17.03 8.53 -36.05
C ALA A 231 18.22 8.66 -35.08
N ALA A 232 19.14 7.70 -35.07
CA ALA A 232 20.34 7.73 -34.23
C ALA A 232 21.26 8.90 -34.57
N SER A 233 21.46 9.18 -35.84
CA SER A 233 22.31 10.29 -36.32
C SER A 233 21.65 11.66 -36.11
N TRP A 234 20.32 11.70 -35.99
CA TRP A 234 19.59 12.95 -35.83
C TRP A 234 19.54 13.42 -34.38
N GLY A 235 19.73 12.52 -33.43
CA GLY A 235 19.70 12.86 -31.98
C GLY A 235 18.35 13.32 -31.48
N VAL A 236 17.25 12.94 -32.16
CA VAL A 236 15.88 13.29 -31.79
C VAL A 236 15.05 12.04 -31.52
N ALA A 237 14.07 12.15 -30.67
CA ALA A 237 13.17 11.05 -30.42
C ALA A 237 12.08 10.97 -31.50
N VAL A 238 11.88 9.76 -32.03
CA VAL A 238 10.91 9.49 -33.09
C VAL A 238 10.00 8.33 -32.64
N LYS A 239 8.71 8.53 -32.76
CA LYS A 239 7.70 7.51 -32.47
C LYS A 239 7.97 6.24 -33.28
N GLY A 240 7.96 5.09 -32.65
CA GLY A 240 8.22 3.80 -33.30
C GLY A 240 9.69 3.48 -33.60
N LYS A 241 10.64 4.40 -33.29
CA LYS A 241 12.07 4.24 -33.59
C LYS A 241 12.99 4.49 -32.41
N THR A 242 12.47 5.08 -31.33
CA THR A 242 13.24 5.49 -30.16
C THR A 242 12.80 4.73 -28.92
N ARG A 243 13.76 4.39 -28.07
CA ARG A 243 13.62 4.01 -26.67
C ARG A 243 14.32 5.06 -25.83
N LEU A 244 13.96 5.16 -24.58
CA LEU A 244 14.63 6.03 -23.62
C LEU A 244 15.38 5.18 -22.61
N ARG A 245 16.69 5.38 -22.51
CA ARG A 245 17.50 4.83 -21.40
C ARG A 245 17.51 5.83 -20.27
N PHE A 246 17.33 5.36 -19.05
CA PHE A 246 17.40 6.18 -17.85
C PHE A 246 18.32 5.57 -16.81
N ALA A 247 18.91 6.43 -16.01
CA ALA A 247 19.64 6.06 -14.81
C ALA A 247 19.38 7.10 -13.71
N ALA A 248 18.95 6.65 -12.57
CA ALA A 248 18.75 7.48 -11.38
C ALA A 248 19.88 7.23 -10.37
N SER A 249 20.42 8.31 -9.81
CA SER A 249 21.26 8.24 -8.63
C SER A 249 20.39 8.55 -7.41
N VAL A 250 20.43 7.66 -6.43
CA VAL A 250 19.63 7.76 -5.21
C VAL A 250 20.56 7.78 -4.01
N GLU A 251 20.47 8.84 -3.22
CA GLU A 251 21.16 8.94 -1.94
C GLU A 251 20.15 8.77 -0.82
N ASN A 252 20.32 7.71 -0.04
CA ASN A 252 19.44 7.40 1.08
C ASN A 252 19.92 8.08 2.35
N CYS A 253 18.97 8.44 3.21
CA CYS A 253 19.25 9.08 4.48
C CYS A 253 19.23 8.07 5.63
N TYR A 254 20.26 8.13 6.49
CA TYR A 254 20.29 7.41 7.77
C TYR A 254 19.95 5.92 7.69
N GLY A 255 20.59 5.20 6.77
CA GLY A 255 20.50 3.73 6.68
C GLY A 255 19.23 3.19 6.01
N ALA A 256 18.31 4.02 5.56
CA ALA A 256 17.20 3.56 4.73
C ALA A 256 17.71 2.96 3.41
N ALA A 257 17.03 1.96 2.89
CA ALA A 257 17.33 1.35 1.61
C ALA A 257 16.30 1.77 0.55
N VAL A 258 16.63 1.65 -0.72
CA VAL A 258 15.65 1.83 -1.80
C VAL A 258 14.73 0.61 -1.81
N ARG A 259 13.42 0.84 -1.69
CA ARG A 259 12.40 -0.19 -1.77
C ARG A 259 11.83 -0.32 -3.18
N GLU A 260 11.55 0.80 -3.81
CA GLU A 260 10.96 0.84 -5.13
C GLU A 260 11.41 2.08 -5.90
N CYS A 261 11.72 1.88 -7.18
CA CYS A 261 11.90 2.94 -8.15
C CYS A 261 10.93 2.71 -9.30
N ALA A 262 10.18 3.74 -9.69
CA ALA A 262 9.26 3.72 -10.80
C ALA A 262 9.55 4.89 -11.74
N PHE A 263 10.09 4.58 -12.89
CA PHE A 263 10.32 5.54 -13.97
C PHE A 263 9.11 5.60 -14.88
N THR A 264 8.67 6.79 -15.24
CA THR A 264 7.55 7.02 -16.16
C THR A 264 7.94 7.95 -17.30
N PHE A 265 7.57 7.57 -18.51
CA PHE A 265 7.77 8.37 -19.70
C PHE A 265 6.77 8.00 -20.79
N ALA A 266 6.13 8.96 -21.41
CA ALA A 266 5.21 8.79 -22.55
C ALA A 266 4.10 7.74 -22.31
N GLY A 267 3.67 7.55 -21.07
CA GLY A 267 2.65 6.57 -20.66
C GLY A 267 3.19 5.18 -20.39
N GLN A 268 4.50 4.97 -20.40
CA GLN A 268 5.17 3.75 -19.99
C GLN A 268 5.67 3.88 -18.56
N THR A 269 5.70 2.78 -17.83
CA THR A 269 6.30 2.69 -16.49
C THR A 269 7.31 1.55 -16.47
N VAL A 270 8.53 1.85 -16.03
CA VAL A 270 9.62 0.88 -15.87
C VAL A 270 10.06 0.86 -14.43
N LYS A 271 10.15 -0.32 -13.83
CA LYS A 271 10.63 -0.50 -12.46
C LYS A 271 12.16 -0.61 -12.45
N GLY A 272 12.78 0.00 -11.44
CA GLY A 272 14.22 0.01 -11.25
C GLY A 272 14.82 1.41 -11.24
N ALA A 273 16.04 1.54 -10.70
CA ALA A 273 16.78 2.79 -10.71
C ALA A 273 17.41 3.08 -12.09
N GLU A 274 17.60 2.05 -12.90
CA GLU A 274 18.08 2.16 -14.26
C GLU A 274 17.31 1.21 -15.18
N GLY A 275 17.26 1.52 -16.44
CA GLY A 275 16.56 0.69 -17.43
C GLY A 275 16.37 1.38 -18.76
N VAL A 276 15.62 0.71 -19.62
CA VAL A 276 15.26 1.19 -20.94
C VAL A 276 13.76 0.99 -21.14
N THR A 277 13.08 1.99 -21.68
CA THR A 277 11.66 1.87 -22.02
C THR A 277 11.47 0.89 -23.19
N GLU A 278 10.26 0.45 -23.40
CA GLU A 278 9.87 -0.07 -24.69
C GLU A 278 9.91 1.03 -25.75
N VAL A 279 9.77 0.64 -27.01
CA VAL A 279 9.70 1.61 -28.10
C VAL A 279 8.57 2.60 -27.84
N ILE A 280 8.87 3.89 -27.98
CA ILE A 280 7.91 4.97 -27.73
C ILE A 280 6.84 4.95 -28.82
N THR A 281 5.58 4.81 -28.43
CA THR A 281 4.42 4.72 -29.34
C THR A 281 3.58 5.99 -29.38
N ARG A 282 3.92 7.00 -28.59
CA ARG A 282 3.19 8.27 -28.51
C ARG A 282 4.09 9.43 -28.93
N ALA A 283 3.57 10.29 -29.79
CA ALA A 283 4.22 11.55 -30.17
C ALA A 283 3.79 12.69 -29.23
N GLY A 284 4.60 13.71 -29.10
CA GLY A 284 4.39 14.88 -28.27
C GLY A 284 5.55 15.18 -27.34
N CYS A 285 5.39 16.16 -26.49
CA CYS A 285 6.40 16.56 -25.50
C CYS A 285 6.11 15.87 -24.16
N PHE A 286 7.05 15.11 -23.64
CA PHE A 286 6.91 14.37 -22.40
C PHE A 286 8.10 14.63 -21.47
N THR A 287 7.83 14.81 -20.19
CA THR A 287 8.86 14.97 -19.19
C THR A 287 9.15 13.62 -18.53
N PRO A 288 10.38 13.08 -18.67
CA PRO A 288 10.76 11.87 -17.95
C PRO A 288 10.74 12.14 -16.44
N HIS A 289 10.16 11.21 -15.70
CA HIS A 289 9.98 11.35 -14.26
C HIS A 289 10.28 10.02 -13.58
N ILE A 290 10.96 10.07 -12.44
CA ILE A 290 11.17 8.91 -11.58
C ILE A 290 10.65 9.20 -10.18
N THR A 291 9.98 8.24 -9.59
CA THR A 291 9.60 8.23 -8.18
C THR A 291 10.35 7.11 -7.47
N VAL A 292 10.95 7.45 -6.37
CA VAL A 292 11.69 6.52 -5.53
C VAL A 292 11.01 6.44 -4.17
N THR A 293 10.82 5.25 -3.67
CA THR A 293 10.31 4.97 -2.32
C THR A 293 11.38 4.23 -1.54
N ASP A 294 11.71 4.72 -0.36
CA ASP A 294 12.65 4.07 0.54
C ASP A 294 11.96 3.00 1.43
N SER A 295 12.75 2.28 2.21
CA SER A 295 12.30 1.24 3.14
C SER A 295 11.39 1.78 4.26
N ARG A 296 11.46 3.07 4.58
CA ARG A 296 10.57 3.76 5.53
C ARG A 296 9.25 4.23 4.90
N GLY A 297 9.08 4.04 3.59
CA GLY A 297 7.92 4.53 2.83
C GLY A 297 7.99 6.03 2.49
N ARG A 298 9.17 6.67 2.60
CA ARG A 298 9.37 8.05 2.15
C ARG A 298 9.55 8.05 0.64
N THR A 299 8.99 9.05 0.00
CA THR A 299 9.06 9.18 -1.45
C THR A 299 9.82 10.44 -1.85
N ALA A 300 10.58 10.31 -2.90
CA ALA A 300 11.20 11.43 -3.60
C ALA A 300 11.02 11.25 -5.09
N SER A 301 11.10 12.34 -5.84
CA SER A 301 10.97 12.29 -7.29
C SER A 301 11.97 13.22 -7.96
N ALA A 302 12.37 12.85 -9.16
CA ALA A 302 13.17 13.69 -10.04
C ALA A 302 12.60 13.68 -11.45
N GLN A 303 12.82 14.78 -12.15
CA GLN A 303 12.45 14.94 -13.54
C GLN A 303 13.71 15.26 -14.36
N ALA A 304 13.76 14.74 -15.57
CA ALA A 304 14.75 15.15 -16.55
C ALA A 304 14.14 16.20 -17.50
N GLN A 305 14.98 16.73 -18.38
CA GLN A 305 14.53 17.67 -19.40
C GLN A 305 13.42 17.03 -20.27
N ALA A 306 12.41 17.79 -20.61
CA ALA A 306 11.34 17.35 -21.48
C ALA A 306 11.89 16.89 -22.83
N VAL A 307 11.38 15.77 -23.34
CA VAL A 307 11.77 15.17 -24.61
C VAL A 307 10.61 15.33 -25.59
N GLU A 308 10.88 15.99 -26.69
CA GLU A 308 9.95 16.05 -27.81
C GLU A 308 10.08 14.78 -28.65
N VAL A 309 8.99 14.04 -28.79
CA VAL A 309 8.88 12.83 -29.61
C VAL A 309 8.14 13.20 -30.91
N TYR A 310 8.87 13.21 -32.00
CA TYR A 310 8.27 13.49 -33.29
C TYR A 310 7.31 12.39 -33.73
N ASP A 311 6.21 12.79 -34.33
CA ASP A 311 5.26 11.83 -34.89
C ASP A 311 5.80 11.22 -36.16
N TYR A 312 5.68 9.91 -36.30
CA TYR A 312 6.10 9.17 -37.46
C TYR A 312 5.03 8.20 -37.90
N ALA A 313 4.72 8.27 -39.16
CA ALA A 313 3.95 7.30 -39.93
C ALA A 313 4.73 6.90 -41.18
N LEU A 314 4.48 5.72 -41.69
CA LEU A 314 5.04 5.27 -42.95
C LEU A 314 4.74 6.27 -44.07
N PRO A 315 5.64 6.41 -45.08
CA PRO A 315 5.37 7.29 -46.20
C PRO A 315 4.09 6.88 -46.92
N ALA A 316 3.36 7.84 -47.40
CA ALA A 316 2.10 7.63 -48.09
C ALA A 316 2.17 8.14 -49.53
N ILE A 317 1.69 7.31 -50.45
CA ILE A 317 1.44 7.73 -51.82
C ILE A 317 0.11 8.46 -51.82
N VAL A 318 0.13 9.76 -52.17
CA VAL A 318 -1.06 10.62 -52.24
C VAL A 318 -1.80 10.41 -53.54
N SER A 319 -1.04 10.37 -54.63
CA SER A 319 -1.55 10.06 -55.95
C SER A 319 -0.48 9.38 -56.78
N SER A 320 -0.88 8.48 -57.62
CA SER A 320 0.02 7.84 -58.56
C SER A 320 -0.73 7.39 -59.82
N SER A 321 -0.01 7.30 -60.94
CA SER A 321 -0.52 6.79 -62.18
C SER A 321 0.60 6.14 -63.00
N ALA A 322 0.23 5.14 -63.76
CA ALA A 322 1.09 4.54 -64.78
C ALA A 322 0.18 4.06 -65.92
N PHE A 323 0.46 4.50 -67.14
CA PHE A 323 -0.34 4.14 -68.31
C PHE A 323 0.51 4.22 -69.55
N ARG A 324 0.09 3.48 -70.62
CA ARG A 324 0.76 3.55 -71.97
C ARG A 324 0.59 4.91 -72.61
N CYS A 325 1.62 5.34 -73.23
CA CYS A 325 1.62 6.65 -73.90
C CYS A 325 2.58 6.68 -75.14
N ARG A 326 2.48 7.76 -75.85
CA ARG A 326 3.47 8.16 -76.91
C ARG A 326 4.68 8.78 -76.22
N SER A 327 5.73 9.04 -77.06
CA SER A 327 6.94 9.67 -76.57
C SER A 327 6.77 11.08 -76.00
N ASP A 328 5.65 11.74 -76.29
CA ASP A 328 5.27 13.05 -75.75
C ASP A 328 4.42 12.99 -74.47
N GLY A 329 4.12 11.79 -73.99
CA GLY A 329 3.28 11.58 -72.79
C GLY A 329 1.76 11.48 -73.07
N THR A 330 1.35 11.69 -74.36
CA THR A 330 -0.06 11.55 -74.73
C THR A 330 -0.49 10.07 -74.53
N GLY A 331 -1.57 9.82 -73.84
CA GLY A 331 -2.10 8.47 -73.60
C GLY A 331 -2.40 7.76 -74.89
N ASP A 332 -1.85 6.56 -75.08
CA ASP A 332 -2.03 5.71 -76.26
C ASP A 332 -1.87 4.25 -75.83
N ASP A 333 -2.94 3.47 -75.94
CA ASP A 333 -2.96 2.06 -75.51
C ASP A 333 -1.96 1.22 -76.36
N MET A 334 -1.63 1.67 -77.53
CA MET A 334 -0.62 1.08 -78.41
C MET A 334 0.80 1.67 -78.25
N GLY A 335 0.94 2.56 -77.28
CA GLY A 335 2.18 3.28 -77.04
C GLY A 335 3.31 2.37 -76.57
N ALA A 336 4.55 2.62 -77.13
CA ALA A 336 5.76 1.93 -76.67
C ALA A 336 6.46 2.62 -75.50
N PHE A 337 5.76 3.54 -74.85
CA PHE A 337 6.21 4.25 -73.64
C PHE A 337 5.17 4.10 -72.51
N VAL A 338 5.61 4.37 -71.30
CA VAL A 338 4.73 4.43 -70.15
C VAL A 338 4.98 5.75 -69.43
N SER A 339 3.92 6.54 -69.28
CA SER A 339 3.93 7.70 -68.39
C SER A 339 3.73 7.25 -66.96
N VAL A 340 4.60 7.69 -66.06
CA VAL A 340 4.50 7.44 -64.62
C VAL A 340 4.54 8.74 -63.84
N ARG A 341 3.68 8.83 -62.85
CA ARG A 341 3.67 9.93 -61.88
C ARG A 341 3.41 9.35 -60.49
N CYS A 342 4.14 9.87 -59.54
CA CYS A 342 3.92 9.51 -58.14
C CYS A 342 4.14 10.73 -57.27
N GLN A 343 3.11 11.12 -56.55
CA GLN A 343 3.19 12.14 -55.51
C GLN A 343 3.02 11.49 -54.14
N ALA A 344 3.97 11.72 -53.26
CA ALA A 344 4.01 11.09 -51.97
C ALA A 344 4.43 12.08 -50.87
N VAL A 345 4.14 11.72 -49.68
CA VAL A 345 4.49 12.49 -48.47
C VAL A 345 5.10 11.56 -47.42
N CYS A 346 5.97 12.10 -46.57
CA CYS A 346 6.48 11.42 -45.40
C CYS A 346 6.32 12.32 -44.18
N SER A 347 6.42 11.74 -42.98
CA SER A 347 6.39 12.49 -41.73
C SER A 347 7.57 13.47 -41.68
N ASP A 348 7.28 14.72 -41.38
CA ASP A 348 8.33 15.72 -41.15
C ASP A 348 8.90 15.53 -39.74
N ILE A 349 10.18 15.26 -39.66
CA ILE A 349 10.91 15.13 -38.38
C ILE A 349 11.81 16.37 -38.24
N GLY A 350 11.21 17.55 -38.20
CA GLY A 350 11.95 18.82 -38.17
C GLY A 350 12.88 19.00 -39.37
N GLY A 351 12.42 18.70 -40.57
CA GLY A 351 13.14 18.79 -41.83
C GLY A 351 14.21 17.70 -42.04
N ARG A 352 14.27 16.65 -41.20
CA ARG A 352 15.31 15.62 -41.27
C ARG A 352 14.92 14.40 -42.11
N ASN A 353 13.64 14.09 -42.15
CA ASN A 353 13.15 12.94 -42.88
C ASN A 353 12.96 13.32 -44.37
N THR A 354 13.64 12.65 -45.23
CA THR A 354 13.58 12.88 -46.68
C THR A 354 12.92 11.70 -47.38
N LEU A 355 12.20 11.99 -48.44
CA LEU A 355 11.48 11.02 -49.25
C LEU A 355 12.19 10.77 -50.55
N THR A 356 12.33 9.52 -50.92
CA THR A 356 12.80 9.10 -52.24
C THR A 356 11.67 8.40 -52.97
N VAL A 357 11.26 8.92 -54.12
CA VAL A 357 10.30 8.29 -55.01
C VAL A 357 11.09 7.56 -56.10
N ARG A 358 10.74 6.33 -56.42
CA ARG A 358 11.46 5.50 -57.38
C ARG A 358 10.49 4.60 -58.14
N VAL A 359 10.91 4.22 -59.33
CA VAL A 359 10.17 3.33 -60.21
C VAL A 359 11.04 2.19 -60.67
N ARG A 360 10.48 1.02 -60.87
CA ARG A 360 11.02 -0.11 -61.60
C ARG A 360 9.91 -0.75 -62.42
N SER A 361 10.32 -1.49 -63.42
CA SER A 361 9.38 -2.23 -64.25
C SER A 361 9.89 -3.64 -64.52
N ARG A 362 8.97 -4.51 -64.85
CA ARG A 362 9.27 -5.82 -65.40
C ARG A 362 8.29 -6.16 -66.50
N ARG A 363 8.71 -6.99 -67.48
CA ARG A 363 7.79 -7.72 -68.34
C ARG A 363 7.07 -8.79 -67.50
N ALA A 364 5.82 -9.11 -67.79
CA ALA A 364 5.03 -10.04 -66.97
C ALA A 364 5.70 -11.42 -66.76
N ASP A 365 6.51 -11.85 -67.71
CA ASP A 365 7.30 -13.08 -67.74
C ASP A 365 8.76 -12.90 -67.28
N GLY A 366 9.16 -11.68 -66.84
CA GLY A 366 10.54 -11.31 -66.56
C GLY A 366 10.83 -10.87 -65.14
N GLY A 367 12.11 -10.64 -64.84
CA GLY A 367 12.56 -10.08 -63.58
C GLY A 367 12.42 -8.57 -63.49
N TRP A 368 12.36 -8.03 -62.27
CA TRP A 368 12.33 -6.58 -62.04
C TRP A 368 13.62 -5.91 -62.51
N SER A 369 13.46 -4.76 -63.17
CA SER A 369 14.58 -3.85 -63.43
C SER A 369 15.14 -3.26 -62.13
N GLY A 370 16.30 -2.60 -62.23
CA GLY A 370 16.76 -1.74 -61.14
C GLY A 370 15.83 -0.54 -60.92
N TYR A 371 15.79 -0.01 -59.70
CA TYR A 371 15.05 1.21 -59.40
C TYR A 371 15.68 2.44 -60.09
N THR A 372 14.83 3.29 -60.63
CA THR A 372 15.16 4.64 -61.12
C THR A 372 14.45 5.66 -60.23
N THR A 373 15.17 6.69 -59.76
CA THR A 373 14.60 7.76 -58.95
C THR A 373 13.70 8.66 -59.78
N LEU A 374 12.56 9.02 -59.20
CA LEU A 374 11.62 9.99 -59.76
C LEU A 374 11.65 11.28 -58.93
N GLU A 375 11.38 12.40 -59.57
CA GLU A 375 11.06 13.64 -58.88
C GLU A 375 9.62 13.53 -58.32
N ASN A 376 9.44 13.85 -57.03
CA ASN A 376 8.16 13.72 -56.36
C ASN A 376 7.08 14.60 -56.99
N GLY A 377 6.01 13.99 -57.49
CA GLY A 377 4.90 14.66 -58.16
C GLY A 377 5.13 15.01 -59.62
N ALA A 378 6.33 14.84 -60.14
CA ALA A 378 6.62 15.05 -61.56
C ALA A 378 6.23 13.83 -62.40
N GLU A 379 5.86 14.10 -63.63
CA GLU A 379 5.65 13.08 -64.64
C GLU A 379 6.99 12.66 -65.28
N ARG A 380 7.14 11.35 -65.51
CA ARG A 380 8.27 10.80 -66.24
C ARG A 380 7.80 9.79 -67.30
N ILE A 381 8.33 9.90 -68.49
CA ILE A 381 8.07 8.97 -69.58
C ILE A 381 9.18 7.92 -69.60
N LEU A 382 8.79 6.65 -69.44
CA LEU A 382 9.69 5.50 -69.55
C LEU A 382 9.59 4.90 -70.95
N SER A 383 10.72 4.45 -71.50
CA SER A 383 10.80 3.80 -72.83
C SER A 383 11.04 2.30 -72.70
N GLY A 384 10.81 1.56 -73.76
CA GLY A 384 11.13 0.13 -73.86
C GLY A 384 9.96 -0.80 -73.56
N PHE A 385 8.72 -0.33 -73.73
CA PHE A 385 7.50 -1.10 -73.49
C PHE A 385 6.89 -1.55 -74.80
N ALA A 386 7.19 -2.77 -75.23
CA ALA A 386 6.63 -3.32 -76.47
C ALA A 386 5.10 -3.38 -76.41
N ALA A 387 4.38 -3.03 -77.45
CA ALA A 387 2.93 -2.93 -77.47
C ALA A 387 2.24 -4.32 -77.37
N ASP A 388 2.96 -5.34 -77.82
CA ASP A 388 2.54 -6.77 -77.82
C ASP A 388 2.85 -7.52 -76.50
N ALA A 389 3.42 -6.83 -75.51
CA ALA A 389 3.78 -7.42 -74.22
C ALA A 389 3.21 -6.62 -73.07
N SER A 390 2.83 -7.29 -72.01
CA SER A 390 2.43 -6.64 -70.74
C SER A 390 3.59 -6.47 -69.79
N TYR A 391 3.46 -5.48 -68.98
CA TYR A 391 4.47 -5.10 -68.00
C TYR A 391 3.79 -4.79 -66.67
N GLU A 392 4.54 -5.00 -65.62
CA GLU A 392 4.21 -4.44 -64.30
C GLU A 392 5.16 -3.26 -64.05
N VAL A 393 4.59 -2.17 -63.55
CA VAL A 393 5.34 -0.98 -63.14
C VAL A 393 5.09 -0.74 -61.65
N GLU A 394 6.14 -0.82 -60.88
CA GLU A 394 6.10 -0.54 -59.45
C GLU A 394 6.59 0.88 -59.18
N LEU A 395 5.73 1.68 -58.55
CA LEU A 395 6.07 2.96 -57.96
C LEU A 395 6.30 2.75 -56.47
N SER A 396 7.49 3.03 -55.99
CA SER A 396 7.87 2.82 -54.59
C SER A 396 8.38 4.11 -54.00
N VAL A 397 8.01 4.34 -52.77
CA VAL A 397 8.47 5.49 -51.97
C VAL A 397 9.15 4.97 -50.72
N VAL A 398 10.29 5.57 -50.40
CA VAL A 398 11.08 5.20 -49.22
C VAL A 398 11.49 6.47 -48.50
N ASP A 399 11.36 6.51 -47.19
CA ASP A 399 11.85 7.62 -46.39
C ASP A 399 13.21 7.31 -45.73
N SER A 400 13.84 8.33 -45.15
CA SER A 400 15.15 8.17 -44.48
C SER A 400 15.10 7.26 -43.25
N LEU A 401 13.91 7.04 -42.63
CA LEU A 401 13.71 6.14 -41.50
C LEU A 401 13.50 4.69 -41.93
N GLY A 402 13.57 4.41 -43.22
CA GLY A 402 13.41 3.07 -43.77
C GLY A 402 11.96 2.62 -43.89
N GLY A 403 10.99 3.53 -43.73
CA GLY A 403 9.62 3.26 -44.08
C GLY A 403 9.45 3.21 -45.60
N ASP A 404 8.66 2.27 -46.09
CA ASP A 404 8.39 2.13 -47.50
C ASP A 404 6.92 1.90 -47.81
N LYS A 405 6.50 2.26 -49.01
CA LYS A 405 5.20 1.98 -49.59
C LYS A 405 5.36 1.81 -51.06
N ALA A 406 4.66 0.88 -51.66
CA ALA A 406 4.68 0.68 -53.09
C ALA A 406 3.26 0.43 -53.62
N VAL A 407 3.10 0.72 -54.90
CA VAL A 407 1.93 0.38 -55.71
C VAL A 407 2.41 -0.19 -57.04
N VAL A 408 1.77 -1.22 -57.52
CA VAL A 408 2.07 -1.87 -58.80
C VAL A 408 0.93 -1.60 -59.76
N TYR A 409 1.28 -1.24 -60.96
CA TYR A 409 0.40 -1.03 -62.10
C TYR A 409 0.63 -2.09 -63.14
N ASP A 410 -0.43 -2.76 -63.57
CA ASP A 410 -0.42 -3.63 -64.72
C ASP A 410 -0.56 -2.80 -66.00
N ILE A 411 0.45 -2.86 -66.83
CA ILE A 411 0.49 -2.16 -68.15
C ILE A 411 0.14 -3.19 -69.19
N ALA A 412 -1.12 -3.26 -69.49
CA ALA A 412 -1.65 -4.25 -70.42
C ALA A 412 -1.12 -4.03 -71.84
N THR A 413 -1.23 -5.04 -72.68
CA THR A 413 -1.10 -4.99 -74.11
C THR A 413 -2.29 -4.23 -74.76
N GLU A 414 -2.42 -4.20 -76.03
CA GLU A 414 -3.58 -3.67 -76.77
C GLU A 414 -4.90 -4.19 -76.20
N ARG A 415 -5.92 -3.34 -76.16
CA ARG A 415 -7.21 -3.72 -75.63
C ARG A 415 -7.90 -4.81 -76.45
N ALA A 416 -8.08 -5.99 -75.91
CA ALA A 416 -8.95 -7.04 -76.46
C ALA A 416 -10.17 -7.18 -75.53
N ALA A 417 -11.40 -7.19 -76.08
CA ALA A 417 -12.61 -7.44 -75.28
C ALA A 417 -12.59 -8.83 -74.66
N PHE A 418 -12.06 -9.79 -75.37
CA PHE A 418 -11.79 -11.14 -74.92
C PHE A 418 -10.61 -11.73 -75.70
N HIS A 419 -9.68 -12.33 -75.00
CA HIS A 419 -8.51 -12.99 -75.62
C HIS A 419 -8.35 -14.42 -75.02
N LEU A 420 -8.09 -15.38 -75.87
CA LEU A 420 -7.64 -16.72 -75.52
C LEU A 420 -6.13 -16.76 -75.74
N GLY A 421 -5.36 -17.14 -74.73
CA GLY A 421 -3.92 -17.29 -74.85
C GLY A 421 -3.54 -18.51 -75.73
N ASP A 422 -2.33 -18.53 -76.19
CA ASP A 422 -1.79 -19.59 -77.05
C ASP A 422 -1.92 -20.96 -76.31
N GLY A 423 -2.47 -21.94 -77.06
CA GLY A 423 -2.73 -23.28 -76.51
C GLY A 423 -4.01 -23.43 -75.68
N GLY A 424 -4.87 -22.37 -75.56
CA GLY A 424 -6.21 -22.45 -74.94
C GLY A 424 -6.24 -22.67 -73.43
N ARG A 425 -5.14 -22.39 -72.73
CA ARG A 425 -5.00 -22.56 -71.26
C ARG A 425 -5.27 -21.30 -70.44
N SER A 426 -5.36 -20.17 -71.09
CA SER A 426 -5.63 -18.90 -70.44
C SER A 426 -6.66 -18.09 -71.20
N GLY A 427 -7.37 -17.24 -70.49
CA GLY A 427 -8.34 -16.32 -71.04
C GLY A 427 -8.23 -14.96 -70.37
N ALA A 428 -8.54 -13.86 -71.10
CA ALA A 428 -8.61 -12.55 -70.51
C ALA A 428 -9.79 -11.75 -71.04
N PHE A 429 -10.37 -10.92 -70.20
CA PHE A 429 -11.33 -9.88 -70.56
C PHE A 429 -10.69 -8.49 -70.44
N GLY A 430 -10.84 -7.67 -71.46
CA GLY A 430 -10.31 -6.29 -71.50
C GLY A 430 -8.81 -6.17 -71.69
N LYS A 431 -8.09 -7.28 -71.91
CA LYS A 431 -6.65 -7.34 -72.16
C LYS A 431 -6.29 -8.64 -72.92
N PHE A 432 -5.06 -8.78 -73.35
CA PHE A 432 -4.55 -10.06 -73.78
C PHE A 432 -4.21 -10.97 -72.60
N ALA A 433 -4.47 -12.27 -72.72
CA ALA A 433 -4.09 -13.25 -71.70
C ALA A 433 -2.58 -13.43 -71.70
N GLU A 434 -1.96 -13.31 -70.53
CA GLU A 434 -0.52 -13.27 -70.36
C GLU A 434 0.03 -14.36 -69.46
N LYS A 435 -0.82 -14.90 -68.61
CA LYS A 435 -0.44 -15.93 -67.63
C LYS A 435 -1.14 -17.25 -67.96
N ASP A 436 -0.37 -18.31 -68.11
CA ASP A 436 -0.90 -19.64 -68.32
C ASP A 436 -1.79 -20.11 -67.17
N ASN A 437 -2.83 -20.86 -67.50
CA ASN A 437 -3.79 -21.43 -66.53
C ASN A 437 -4.54 -20.41 -65.69
N THR A 438 -4.73 -19.18 -66.19
CA THR A 438 -5.45 -18.09 -65.50
C THR A 438 -6.58 -17.54 -66.36
N LEU A 439 -7.63 -17.06 -65.64
CA LEU A 439 -8.60 -16.13 -66.22
C LEU A 439 -8.26 -14.74 -65.68
N GLU A 440 -7.82 -13.83 -66.56
CA GLU A 440 -7.48 -12.46 -66.19
C GLU A 440 -8.63 -11.53 -66.58
N CYS A 441 -8.93 -10.57 -65.70
CA CYS A 441 -9.98 -9.57 -65.93
C CYS A 441 -9.40 -8.17 -65.63
N ALA A 442 -9.29 -7.34 -66.68
CA ALA A 442 -8.89 -5.94 -66.56
C ALA A 442 -10.10 -5.02 -66.25
N TRP A 443 -11.29 -5.56 -66.25
CA TRP A 443 -12.54 -4.86 -65.91
C TRP A 443 -13.05 -5.31 -64.55
N ASP A 444 -13.97 -4.54 -63.97
CA ASP A 444 -14.72 -4.98 -62.81
C ASP A 444 -15.57 -6.20 -63.15
N ALA A 445 -15.50 -7.24 -62.33
CA ALA A 445 -16.29 -8.45 -62.48
C ALA A 445 -17.47 -8.45 -61.53
N GLN A 446 -18.69 -8.61 -62.06
CA GLN A 446 -19.91 -8.74 -61.29
C GLN A 446 -20.55 -10.12 -61.53
N PHE A 447 -20.74 -10.88 -60.48
CA PHE A 447 -21.38 -12.19 -60.51
C PHE A 447 -22.83 -12.05 -59.95
N TYR A 448 -23.84 -12.38 -60.76
CA TYR A 448 -25.25 -12.35 -60.37
C TYR A 448 -25.73 -13.65 -59.70
N GLY A 449 -24.88 -14.63 -59.62
CA GLY A 449 -25.09 -15.90 -58.97
C GLY A 449 -23.96 -16.24 -57.98
N ASP A 450 -23.93 -17.49 -57.54
CA ASP A 450 -22.90 -17.98 -56.65
C ASP A 450 -21.53 -18.03 -57.34
N ALA A 451 -20.49 -17.65 -56.61
CA ALA A 451 -19.09 -17.85 -56.99
C ALA A 451 -18.44 -18.84 -56.00
N ALA A 452 -17.81 -19.89 -56.52
CA ALA A 452 -17.07 -20.85 -55.73
C ALA A 452 -15.59 -20.78 -56.08
N VAL A 453 -14.71 -20.66 -55.07
CA VAL A 453 -13.27 -20.67 -55.22
C VAL A 453 -12.74 -21.97 -54.62
N GLY A 454 -12.23 -22.88 -55.43
CA GLY A 454 -11.70 -24.19 -54.98
C GLY A 454 -10.33 -24.09 -54.28
N GLY A 455 -9.71 -22.95 -54.31
CA GLY A 455 -8.42 -22.65 -53.66
C GLY A 455 -8.50 -21.47 -52.74
N THR A 456 -7.45 -20.67 -52.71
CA THR A 456 -7.39 -19.46 -51.87
C THR A 456 -7.99 -18.25 -52.60
N LEU A 457 -8.92 -17.54 -51.94
CA LEU A 457 -9.35 -16.21 -52.36
C LEU A 457 -8.44 -15.17 -51.70
N SER A 458 -7.66 -14.43 -52.53
CA SER A 458 -6.88 -13.28 -52.08
C SER A 458 -7.59 -11.98 -52.49
N VAL A 459 -7.82 -11.11 -51.49
CA VAL A 459 -8.41 -9.79 -51.71
C VAL A 459 -7.36 -8.75 -51.27
N SER A 460 -6.85 -7.97 -52.19
CA SER A 460 -5.84 -6.92 -51.90
C SER A 460 -6.44 -5.64 -51.32
N GLY A 461 -7.74 -5.48 -51.37
CA GLY A 461 -8.49 -4.37 -50.79
C GLY A 461 -9.40 -4.79 -49.65
N ALA A 462 -10.47 -4.06 -49.42
CA ALA A 462 -11.47 -4.44 -48.43
C ALA A 462 -12.38 -5.53 -48.96
N LEU A 463 -12.67 -6.54 -48.11
CA LEU A 463 -13.76 -7.49 -48.34
C LEU A 463 -15.01 -6.97 -47.63
N GLN A 464 -16.03 -6.63 -48.44
CA GLN A 464 -17.34 -6.26 -47.90
C GLN A 464 -18.31 -7.44 -48.09
N VAL A 465 -18.95 -7.85 -47.00
CA VAL A 465 -19.95 -8.91 -46.98
C VAL A 465 -21.26 -8.33 -46.48
N GLU A 466 -22.28 -8.24 -47.35
CA GLU A 466 -23.60 -7.72 -46.97
C GLU A 466 -24.47 -8.74 -46.18
N GLY A 467 -24.08 -9.98 -46.20
CA GLY A 467 -24.76 -11.05 -45.51
C GLY A 467 -23.94 -11.63 -44.36
N THR A 468 -24.22 -12.88 -44.01
CA THR A 468 -23.49 -13.60 -42.96
C THR A 468 -22.21 -14.19 -43.51
N LEU A 469 -21.07 -13.80 -42.99
CA LEU A 469 -19.81 -14.48 -43.23
C LEU A 469 -19.75 -15.76 -42.37
N THR A 470 -19.66 -16.90 -43.06
CA THR A 470 -19.48 -18.19 -42.37
C THR A 470 -18.07 -18.73 -42.60
N VAL A 471 -17.46 -19.30 -41.60
CA VAL A 471 -16.17 -19.97 -41.65
C VAL A 471 -16.34 -21.38 -41.11
N GLY A 472 -16.03 -22.40 -41.94
CA GLY A 472 -16.24 -23.78 -41.56
C GLY A 472 -17.71 -24.14 -41.20
N GLY A 473 -18.65 -23.47 -41.88
CA GLY A 473 -20.10 -23.70 -41.69
C GLY A 473 -20.70 -22.97 -40.47
N LYS A 474 -19.91 -22.15 -39.75
CA LYS A 474 -20.38 -21.34 -38.61
C LYS A 474 -20.35 -19.89 -38.94
N ALA A 475 -21.31 -19.12 -38.50
CA ALA A 475 -21.25 -17.66 -38.59
C ALA A 475 -19.99 -17.12 -37.87
N LEU A 476 -19.34 -16.12 -38.42
CA LEU A 476 -18.14 -15.51 -37.81
C LEU A 476 -18.41 -15.05 -36.39
N LEU A 477 -19.59 -14.50 -36.14
CA LEU A 477 -20.00 -14.11 -34.78
C LEU A 477 -19.99 -15.29 -33.80
N ASP A 478 -20.43 -16.48 -34.24
CA ASP A 478 -20.47 -17.70 -33.41
C ASP A 478 -19.07 -18.25 -33.12
N MET A 479 -18.11 -17.91 -33.94
CA MET A 479 -16.70 -18.26 -33.72
C MET A 479 -16.01 -17.29 -32.76
N VAL A 480 -16.29 -16.01 -32.88
CA VAL A 480 -15.65 -14.97 -32.05
C VAL A 480 -16.33 -14.88 -30.68
N TYR A 481 -17.64 -14.96 -30.67
CA TYR A 481 -18.47 -14.93 -29.48
C TYR A 481 -19.49 -16.08 -29.47
N PRO A 482 -19.12 -17.31 -29.19
CA PRO A 482 -20.09 -18.39 -29.04
C PRO A 482 -21.20 -18.04 -28.04
N VAL A 483 -22.38 -18.64 -28.18
CA VAL A 483 -23.45 -18.45 -27.19
C VAL A 483 -22.92 -18.81 -25.80
N GLY A 484 -23.15 -17.93 -24.84
CA GLY A 484 -22.56 -17.99 -23.50
C GLY A 484 -21.33 -17.11 -23.29
N SER A 485 -20.68 -16.60 -24.35
CA SER A 485 -19.54 -15.68 -24.23
C SER A 485 -19.94 -14.38 -23.54
N ILE A 486 -18.99 -13.79 -22.82
CA ILE A 486 -19.15 -12.49 -22.19
C ILE A 486 -18.36 -11.45 -22.97
N TYR A 487 -19.04 -10.36 -23.35
CA TYR A 487 -18.46 -9.18 -23.97
C TYR A 487 -18.33 -8.06 -22.94
N LEU A 488 -17.17 -7.46 -22.87
CA LEU A 488 -16.85 -6.33 -21.98
C LEU A 488 -16.59 -5.07 -22.81
N ALA A 489 -17.20 -3.96 -22.43
CA ALA A 489 -17.00 -2.70 -23.13
C ALA A 489 -16.88 -1.53 -22.14
N TYR A 490 -16.03 -0.58 -22.46
CA TYR A 490 -15.85 0.67 -21.70
C TYR A 490 -16.87 1.77 -22.15
N ASN A 491 -17.98 1.33 -22.74
CA ASN A 491 -19.11 2.16 -23.15
C ASN A 491 -20.42 1.39 -22.95
N HIS A 492 -21.54 2.00 -23.29
CA HIS A 492 -22.87 1.39 -23.15
C HIS A 492 -23.44 0.83 -24.46
N THR A 493 -22.65 0.79 -25.53
CA THR A 493 -23.12 0.29 -26.81
C THR A 493 -23.40 -1.22 -26.70
N SER A 494 -24.59 -1.62 -27.08
CA SER A 494 -24.94 -3.04 -27.09
C SER A 494 -24.13 -3.79 -28.15
N PRO A 495 -23.54 -4.96 -27.83
CA PRO A 495 -22.87 -5.79 -28.83
C PRO A 495 -23.83 -6.27 -29.93
N ALA A 496 -25.13 -6.32 -29.68
CA ALA A 496 -26.12 -6.60 -30.74
C ALA A 496 -26.06 -5.56 -31.88
N THR A 497 -25.77 -4.30 -31.55
CA THR A 497 -25.63 -3.23 -32.55
C THR A 497 -24.33 -3.33 -33.35
N LEU A 498 -23.27 -3.88 -32.72
CA LEU A 498 -21.94 -3.98 -33.32
C LEU A 498 -21.78 -5.27 -34.14
N PHE A 499 -22.31 -6.36 -33.65
CA PHE A 499 -22.03 -7.72 -34.17
C PHE A 499 -23.29 -8.49 -34.56
N GLY A 500 -24.50 -7.98 -34.23
CA GLY A 500 -25.75 -8.74 -34.31
C GLY A 500 -25.88 -9.72 -33.14
N GLY A 501 -26.78 -10.70 -33.28
CA GLY A 501 -27.08 -11.70 -32.25
C GLY A 501 -27.93 -11.14 -31.09
N SER A 502 -28.23 -11.98 -30.14
CA SER A 502 -28.99 -11.62 -28.94
C SER A 502 -28.06 -11.61 -27.72
N TRP A 503 -28.21 -10.56 -26.93
CA TRP A 503 -27.32 -10.32 -25.80
C TRP A 503 -28.11 -9.87 -24.57
N GLU A 504 -27.81 -10.44 -23.45
CA GLU A 504 -28.34 -10.07 -22.16
C GLU A 504 -27.32 -9.25 -21.39
N ARG A 505 -27.74 -8.14 -20.84
CA ARG A 505 -26.86 -7.28 -20.04
C ARG A 505 -26.68 -7.85 -18.65
N LEU A 506 -25.42 -8.07 -18.26
CA LEU A 506 -25.04 -8.42 -16.90
C LEU A 506 -24.76 -7.14 -16.13
N ALA A 507 -25.52 -6.89 -15.07
CA ALA A 507 -25.39 -5.66 -14.31
C ALA A 507 -25.36 -5.94 -12.80
N GLY A 508 -24.58 -5.19 -12.10
CA GLY A 508 -24.59 -5.21 -10.63
C GLY A 508 -23.74 -6.30 -9.97
N HIS A 509 -23.02 -7.12 -10.74
CA HIS A 509 -22.20 -8.22 -10.24
C HIS A 509 -20.76 -8.11 -10.71
N PHE A 510 -19.84 -8.67 -9.94
CA PHE A 510 -18.49 -9.00 -10.39
C PHE A 510 -18.52 -10.40 -11.03
N LEU A 511 -17.59 -10.65 -11.95
CA LEU A 511 -17.42 -11.99 -12.50
C LEU A 511 -16.49 -12.79 -11.58
N LEU A 512 -16.97 -13.93 -11.14
CA LEU A 512 -16.19 -14.93 -10.44
C LEU A 512 -15.96 -16.12 -11.36
N ALA A 513 -14.73 -16.61 -11.44
CA ALA A 513 -14.43 -17.83 -12.17
C ALA A 513 -14.99 -19.04 -11.40
N ALA A 514 -15.86 -19.80 -12.05
CA ALA A 514 -16.43 -21.02 -11.46
C ALA A 514 -15.37 -22.12 -11.41
N GLU A 515 -15.35 -22.86 -10.32
CA GLU A 515 -14.57 -24.09 -10.21
C GLU A 515 -15.22 -25.26 -10.97
N ALA A 516 -14.46 -26.33 -11.16
CA ALA A 516 -14.99 -27.53 -11.83
C ALA A 516 -16.14 -28.14 -11.03
N GLY A 517 -17.33 -28.16 -11.63
CA GLY A 517 -18.55 -28.71 -11.02
C GLY A 517 -19.50 -27.67 -10.43
N GLU A 518 -19.12 -26.39 -10.42
CA GLU A 518 -20.05 -25.34 -10.03
C GLU A 518 -21.01 -24.96 -11.17
N SER A 519 -22.18 -24.50 -10.80
CA SER A 519 -23.18 -24.04 -11.76
C SER A 519 -22.83 -22.66 -12.31
N ILE A 520 -22.75 -22.58 -13.63
CA ILE A 520 -22.49 -21.29 -14.31
C ILE A 520 -23.73 -20.40 -14.24
N GLY A 521 -23.52 -19.15 -13.84
CA GLY A 521 -24.56 -18.11 -13.78
C GLY A 521 -25.21 -17.96 -12.42
N GLU A 522 -24.77 -18.68 -11.42
CA GLU A 522 -25.17 -18.41 -10.04
C GLU A 522 -24.70 -17.01 -9.62
N THR A 523 -25.52 -16.37 -8.81
CA THR A 523 -25.21 -15.04 -8.29
C THR A 523 -25.12 -15.11 -6.78
N GLY A 524 -24.16 -14.40 -6.22
CA GLY A 524 -23.93 -14.37 -4.78
C GLY A 524 -23.18 -13.11 -4.37
N GLY A 525 -22.87 -13.08 -3.10
CA GLY A 525 -22.19 -11.95 -2.49
C GLY A 525 -23.10 -10.75 -2.24
N GLU A 526 -22.58 -9.79 -1.60
CA GLU A 526 -23.29 -8.56 -1.24
C GLU A 526 -22.37 -7.34 -1.34
N ARG A 527 -22.94 -6.19 -1.70
CA ARG A 527 -22.19 -4.93 -1.88
C ARG A 527 -21.82 -4.28 -0.56
N GLU A 528 -22.69 -4.44 0.39
CA GLU A 528 -22.55 -3.92 1.73
C GLU A 528 -22.85 -5.05 2.69
N HIS A 529 -22.02 -5.21 3.65
CA HIS A 529 -22.14 -6.26 4.64
C HIS A 529 -22.23 -5.68 6.05
N THR A 530 -23.21 -6.13 6.81
CA THR A 530 -23.28 -5.85 8.23
C THR A 530 -22.74 -7.05 8.98
N LEU A 531 -21.60 -6.88 9.64
CA LEU A 531 -20.96 -7.97 10.37
C LEU A 531 -21.94 -8.60 11.38
N THR A 532 -22.05 -9.91 11.31
CA THR A 532 -22.73 -10.71 12.33
C THR A 532 -21.79 -11.01 13.50
N LEU A 533 -22.34 -11.43 14.59
CA LEU A 533 -21.55 -11.79 15.77
C LEU A 533 -20.51 -12.91 15.50
N ASN A 534 -20.81 -13.82 14.58
CA ASN A 534 -19.92 -14.92 14.23
C ASN A 534 -18.77 -14.53 13.29
N GLU A 535 -18.84 -13.37 12.68
CA GLU A 535 -17.83 -12.85 11.73
C GLU A 535 -16.85 -11.91 12.42
N ILE A 536 -17.15 -11.50 13.61
CA ILE A 536 -16.24 -10.72 14.44
C ILE A 536 -15.30 -11.68 15.16
N PRO A 537 -13.97 -11.48 15.08
CA PRO A 537 -13.03 -12.29 15.84
C PRO A 537 -13.44 -12.37 17.30
N ASN A 538 -13.33 -13.56 17.88
CA ASN A 538 -13.60 -13.72 19.29
C ASN A 538 -12.68 -12.78 20.10
N HIS A 539 -13.28 -11.83 20.79
CA HIS A 539 -12.57 -10.86 21.60
C HIS A 539 -13.30 -10.67 22.93
N ASP A 540 -12.56 -10.33 23.91
CA ASP A 540 -13.06 -10.10 25.24
C ASP A 540 -12.82 -8.64 25.66
N HIS A 541 -13.72 -8.11 26.45
CA HIS A 541 -13.55 -6.82 27.09
C HIS A 541 -13.20 -7.07 28.55
N THR A 542 -11.92 -7.13 28.85
CA THR A 542 -11.49 -7.19 30.23
C THR A 542 -11.72 -5.85 30.91
N TYR A 543 -12.54 -5.85 31.90
CA TYR A 543 -12.49 -4.77 32.89
C TYR A 543 -11.12 -4.82 33.56
N GLY A 544 -10.40 -3.72 33.54
CA GLY A 544 -9.28 -3.53 34.44
C GLY A 544 -9.82 -3.81 35.86
N ALA A 545 -9.15 -4.71 36.56
CA ALA A 545 -9.59 -5.24 37.84
C ALA A 545 -9.72 -4.14 38.90
N ALA A 546 -10.85 -3.47 38.87
CA ALA A 546 -11.43 -2.81 40.00
C ALA A 546 -12.76 -3.49 40.30
N ALA A 547 -12.72 -4.81 40.40
CA ALA A 547 -13.82 -5.54 41.00
C ALA A 547 -13.79 -5.23 42.50
N TRP A 548 -14.51 -4.23 42.91
CA TRP A 548 -14.87 -4.06 44.30
C TRP A 548 -15.79 -5.23 44.64
N ALA A 549 -15.20 -6.30 45.16
CA ALA A 549 -15.98 -7.29 45.86
C ALA A 549 -16.55 -6.62 47.12
N VAL A 550 -17.73 -6.08 46.99
CA VAL A 550 -18.49 -5.68 48.20
C VAL A 550 -18.84 -6.96 48.91
N LYS A 551 -18.03 -7.31 49.91
CA LYS A 551 -18.44 -8.29 50.92
C LYS A 551 -19.69 -7.75 51.57
N SER A 552 -20.81 -8.42 51.41
CA SER A 552 -22.03 -8.10 52.11
C SER A 552 -21.78 -8.18 53.63
N PHE A 553 -21.73 -7.03 54.29
CA PHE A 553 -21.83 -6.98 55.74
C PHE A 553 -23.31 -7.09 56.13
N THR A 554 -23.70 -8.20 56.61
CA THR A 554 -24.91 -8.30 57.44
C THR A 554 -24.56 -7.83 58.83
N SER A 555 -24.59 -6.54 59.10
CA SER A 555 -24.68 -6.04 60.47
C SER A 555 -26.14 -5.79 60.80
N ARG A 556 -26.65 -6.65 61.58
CA ARG A 556 -27.97 -6.51 62.23
C ARG A 556 -27.83 -5.50 63.35
N TRP A 557 -28.22 -4.25 63.14
CA TRP A 557 -28.56 -3.34 64.26
C TRP A 557 -30.02 -2.99 64.12
N GLY A 558 -30.75 -3.33 65.21
CA GLY A 558 -32.11 -2.96 65.33
C GLY A 558 -32.22 -1.48 65.74
N GLY A 559 -32.78 -0.72 64.86
CA GLY A 559 -33.34 0.60 65.12
C GLY A 559 -34.64 0.67 64.35
N SER A 560 -35.73 0.88 65.10
CA SER A 560 -37.09 0.95 64.57
C SER A 560 -37.31 2.28 63.81
N ASP A 561 -37.06 2.32 62.57
CA ASP A 561 -37.80 3.19 61.64
C ASP A 561 -37.84 2.54 60.26
N GLY A 562 -39.02 2.36 59.77
CA GLY A 562 -39.28 1.58 58.56
C GLY A 562 -38.89 2.27 57.23
N SER A 563 -37.64 2.52 57.02
CA SER A 563 -37.20 2.90 55.68
C SER A 563 -36.34 1.80 55.02
N THR A 564 -36.96 1.03 54.14
CA THR A 564 -36.28 0.11 53.25
C THR A 564 -35.57 0.94 52.18
N GLY A 565 -34.29 1.24 52.38
CA GLY A 565 -33.46 1.75 51.32
C GLY A 565 -33.22 0.66 50.27
N ALA A 566 -33.90 0.73 49.16
CA ALA A 566 -33.59 -0.09 48.01
C ALA A 566 -32.25 0.37 47.43
N PHE A 567 -31.22 -0.47 47.51
CA PHE A 567 -30.01 -0.26 46.70
C PHE A 567 -30.36 -0.54 45.24
N VAL A 568 -30.39 0.49 44.45
CA VAL A 568 -30.51 0.34 42.98
C VAL A 568 -29.18 -0.21 42.50
N ASN A 569 -29.20 -1.44 42.05
CA ASN A 569 -28.05 -2.02 41.35
C ASN A 569 -28.00 -1.38 39.95
N GLU A 570 -27.35 -0.24 39.84
CA GLU A 570 -27.05 0.29 38.50
C GLU A 570 -26.01 -0.62 37.86
N ALA A 571 -26.53 -1.56 37.08
CA ALA A 571 -25.68 -2.28 36.14
C ALA A 571 -25.01 -1.23 35.24
N GLN A 572 -23.71 -1.05 35.41
CA GLN A 572 -22.96 -0.23 34.45
C GLN A 572 -23.06 -0.88 33.08
N GLN A 573 -23.88 -0.29 32.25
CA GLN A 573 -24.01 -0.72 30.86
C GLN A 573 -22.69 -0.43 30.14
N LEU A 574 -22.09 -1.47 29.60
CA LEU A 574 -21.12 -1.33 28.56
C LEU A 574 -21.80 -0.66 27.38
N TYR A 575 -21.41 0.56 27.10
CA TYR A 575 -21.92 1.23 25.90
C TYR A 575 -21.44 0.48 24.68
N ALA A 576 -22.39 0.07 23.87
CA ALA A 576 -22.10 -0.49 22.57
C ALA A 576 -21.19 0.49 21.79
N ARG A 577 -20.08 0.00 21.28
CA ARG A 577 -19.19 0.74 20.40
C ARG A 577 -19.35 0.17 19.00
N GLY A 578 -19.51 1.05 18.06
CA GLY A 578 -19.79 0.70 16.67
C GLY A 578 -21.20 1.13 16.25
N GLY A 579 -21.36 1.48 15.02
CA GLY A 579 -22.61 2.02 14.48
C GLY A 579 -23.59 0.96 13.99
N GLY A 580 -23.21 -0.32 13.95
CA GLY A 580 -24.03 -1.40 13.38
C GLY A 580 -24.41 -1.18 11.90
N ALA A 581 -23.76 -0.21 11.24
CA ALA A 581 -24.00 0.05 9.84
C ALA A 581 -23.23 -0.94 8.96
N ALA A 582 -23.78 -1.22 7.82
CA ALA A 582 -23.09 -2.02 6.83
C ALA A 582 -21.82 -1.29 6.35
N HIS A 583 -20.75 -2.03 6.18
CA HIS A 583 -19.53 -1.54 5.53
C HIS A 583 -19.52 -1.89 4.05
N ASN A 584 -18.78 -1.12 3.29
CA ASN A 584 -18.56 -1.42 1.88
C ASN A 584 -17.75 -2.72 1.73
N ASN A 585 -18.33 -3.68 1.03
CA ASN A 585 -17.72 -4.99 0.75
C ASN A 585 -17.16 -5.09 -0.67
N MET A 586 -17.17 -3.98 -1.41
CA MET A 586 -16.66 -3.97 -2.77
C MET A 586 -15.18 -3.60 -2.82
N PRO A 587 -14.33 -4.38 -3.49
CA PRO A 587 -12.94 -4.01 -3.77
C PRO A 587 -12.89 -2.79 -4.71
N PRO A 588 -11.73 -2.13 -4.89
CA PRO A 588 -11.56 -1.13 -5.95
C PRO A 588 -11.96 -1.70 -7.30
N TYR A 589 -12.78 -0.98 -8.04
CA TYR A 589 -13.32 -1.48 -9.31
C TYR A 589 -13.36 -0.39 -10.37
N VAL A 590 -13.43 -0.83 -11.61
CA VAL A 590 -13.78 -0.01 -12.77
C VAL A 590 -15.10 -0.54 -13.32
N LYS A 591 -16.06 0.36 -13.53
CA LYS A 591 -17.33 -0.01 -14.12
C LYS A 591 -17.19 -0.15 -15.63
N VAL A 592 -17.57 -1.30 -16.12
CA VAL A 592 -17.67 -1.61 -17.55
C VAL A 592 -19.07 -2.13 -17.85
N SER A 593 -19.50 -2.04 -19.09
CA SER A 593 -20.69 -2.75 -19.54
C SER A 593 -20.32 -4.19 -19.86
N MET A 594 -21.09 -5.11 -19.33
CA MET A 594 -20.92 -6.55 -19.55
C MET A 594 -22.19 -7.12 -20.20
N TRP A 595 -22.01 -7.97 -21.17
CA TRP A 595 -23.09 -8.57 -21.92
C TRP A 595 -22.80 -10.04 -22.12
N ARG A 596 -23.77 -10.91 -21.87
CA ARG A 596 -23.70 -12.34 -22.17
C ARG A 596 -24.43 -12.60 -23.48
N ARG A 597 -23.82 -13.31 -24.43
CA ARG A 597 -24.51 -13.74 -25.64
C ARG A 597 -25.52 -14.84 -25.31
N THR A 598 -26.75 -14.67 -25.79
CA THR A 598 -27.88 -15.62 -25.56
C THR A 598 -28.32 -16.31 -26.83
N ALA A 599 -28.14 -15.70 -28.00
CA ALA A 599 -28.40 -16.33 -29.30
C ALA A 599 -27.57 -15.70 -30.43
#